data_e9d88c20658c5732d5fa72061cf983b3
#
_entry.id   e9d88c20658c5732d5fa72061cf983b3
#
_cell.length_a   1.000
_cell.length_b   1.000
_cell.length_c   1.000
_cell.angle_alpha   90.00
_cell.angle_beta   90.00
_cell.angle_gamma   90.00
#
_symmetry.space_group_name_H-M   'P 1'
#
loop_
_entity.id
_entity.type
_entity.pdbx_description
1 polymer ?
#
loop_
_entity_poly.entity_id
_entity_poly.type
_entity_poly.pdbx_seq_one_letter_code
_entity_poly.pdbx_strand_id
1 'polypeptide(L)'
;MAASAPKVKAEKQASSAEPLIELCDLCVNFGRQAVLRNVSLAIPRRQTIAIIGESGCGKTVLLKHIIGLLFPSSGHVEFDGQPIDSLNEKELTALRGRFGFLFQNAALFDSMTVADNIAFPLREARTMRQAEISRVVGERLKQVGLPSTVLGKRPAQLSGGMRKRVGLARALVMSPEVLLYDEPTTGLDPIVSDVINELIMRTRDQNAVTSIVVTHDMKTAQKVADRVVMLYPLTRLKPNESQVIFDGTPEEVMACKDKRVSQFVRGEAGERLLEMQEEAISS
;
A
#
# COMPACT_ATOMS: atom_id res chain seq x y z
N MET A 1 25.78 -9.67 -42.40
CA MET A 1 25.77 -8.35 -41.73
C MET A 1 24.58 -8.34 -40.76
N ALA A 2 24.84 -8.56 -39.48
CA ALA A 2 23.79 -8.59 -38.44
C ALA A 2 23.69 -7.22 -37.82
N ALA A 3 22.51 -6.59 -37.90
CA ALA A 3 22.22 -5.31 -37.30
C ALA A 3 21.97 -5.50 -35.81
N SER A 4 22.83 -4.89 -35.02
CA SER A 4 22.77 -4.79 -33.56
C SER A 4 21.60 -3.92 -33.15
N ALA A 5 20.70 -4.46 -32.29
CA ALA A 5 19.63 -3.69 -31.63
C ALA A 5 20.21 -2.71 -30.62
N PRO A 6 19.68 -1.49 -30.49
CA PRO A 6 20.16 -0.51 -29.52
C PRO A 6 19.76 -0.92 -28.10
N LYS A 7 20.74 -1.07 -27.21
CA LYS A 7 20.57 -1.13 -25.76
C LYS A 7 20.06 0.22 -25.28
N VAL A 8 18.81 0.32 -24.87
CA VAL A 8 18.29 1.46 -24.15
C VAL A 8 18.93 1.45 -22.77
N LYS A 9 19.88 2.32 -22.54
CA LYS A 9 20.39 2.66 -21.22
C LYS A 9 19.29 3.47 -20.50
N ALA A 10 18.65 2.85 -19.52
CA ALA A 10 17.88 3.60 -18.52
C ALA A 10 18.88 4.40 -17.67
N GLU A 11 19.01 5.67 -17.95
CA GLU A 11 19.71 6.59 -17.06
C GLU A 11 18.87 6.77 -15.80
N LYS A 12 19.35 6.16 -14.70
CA LYS A 12 18.88 6.41 -13.34
C LYS A 12 19.11 7.88 -13.01
N GLN A 13 18.06 8.69 -13.02
CA GLN A 13 18.04 9.89 -12.19
C GLN A 13 17.78 9.46 -10.75
N ALA A 14 18.84 9.04 -10.07
CA ALA A 14 18.84 8.78 -8.65
C ALA A 14 18.91 10.13 -7.92
N SER A 15 17.82 10.53 -7.26
CA SER A 15 17.88 11.43 -6.12
C SER A 15 18.81 10.78 -5.08
N SER A 16 19.85 11.51 -4.65
CA SER A 16 20.93 11.04 -3.77
C SER A 16 20.53 10.88 -2.29
N ALA A 17 19.30 10.63 -1.99
CA ALA A 17 18.83 10.32 -0.64
C ALA A 17 18.65 8.80 -0.53
N GLU A 18 19.25 8.19 0.50
CA GLU A 18 19.06 6.77 0.83
C GLU A 18 17.56 6.45 0.94
N PRO A 19 17.10 5.33 0.36
CA PRO A 19 15.69 4.93 0.44
C PRO A 19 15.31 4.64 1.90
N LEU A 20 14.06 4.96 2.27
CA LEU A 20 13.53 4.56 3.57
C LEU A 20 13.22 3.07 3.62
N ILE A 21 12.70 2.54 2.50
CA ILE A 21 12.37 1.13 2.35
C ILE A 21 12.99 0.64 1.05
N GLU A 22 13.67 -0.49 1.11
CA GLU A 22 14.22 -1.15 -0.07
C GLU A 22 13.83 -2.64 -0.08
N LEU A 23 13.31 -3.08 -1.22
CA LEU A 23 13.04 -4.48 -1.50
C LEU A 23 14.13 -4.96 -2.45
N CYS A 24 14.85 -6.01 -2.05
CA CYS A 24 15.97 -6.57 -2.80
C CYS A 24 15.62 -7.98 -3.26
N ASP A 25 15.37 -8.14 -4.56
CA ASP A 25 15.09 -9.41 -5.24
C ASP A 25 14.06 -10.31 -4.50
N LEU A 26 13.01 -9.66 -3.99
CA LEU A 26 12.02 -10.29 -3.12
C LEU A 26 11.26 -11.39 -3.87
N CYS A 27 11.36 -12.62 -3.38
CA CYS A 27 10.59 -13.76 -3.84
C CYS A 27 9.73 -14.33 -2.72
N VAL A 28 8.46 -14.64 -3.04
CA VAL A 28 7.50 -15.17 -2.06
C VAL A 28 6.76 -16.35 -2.66
N ASN A 29 6.80 -17.48 -1.96
CA ASN A 29 6.08 -18.69 -2.31
C ASN A 29 5.20 -19.13 -1.14
N PHE A 30 3.96 -19.51 -1.40
CA PHE A 30 3.09 -20.23 -0.46
C PHE A 30 2.95 -21.69 -0.91
N GLY A 31 3.71 -22.58 -0.28
CA GLY A 31 3.85 -23.94 -0.74
C GLY A 31 4.46 -24.00 -2.15
N ARG A 32 3.69 -24.49 -3.13
CA ARG A 32 4.12 -24.56 -4.54
C ARG A 32 3.75 -23.33 -5.38
N GLN A 33 2.96 -22.43 -4.83
CA GLN A 33 2.48 -21.25 -5.55
C GLN A 33 3.43 -20.07 -5.34
N ALA A 34 4.08 -19.63 -6.42
CA ALA A 34 4.82 -18.38 -6.44
C ALA A 34 3.83 -17.19 -6.48
N VAL A 35 4.05 -16.19 -5.63
CA VAL A 35 3.21 -14.97 -5.53
C VAL A 35 4.00 -13.73 -5.88
N LEU A 36 5.26 -13.63 -5.42
CA LEU A 36 6.19 -12.59 -5.82
C LEU A 36 7.47 -13.22 -6.36
N ARG A 37 8.04 -12.60 -7.41
CA ARG A 37 9.26 -13.07 -8.06
C ARG A 37 10.18 -11.91 -8.42
N ASN A 38 11.36 -11.89 -7.78
CA ASN A 38 12.44 -10.92 -8.03
C ASN A 38 11.93 -9.47 -8.04
N VAL A 39 11.13 -9.10 -7.04
CA VAL A 39 10.63 -7.73 -6.91
C VAL A 39 11.68 -6.91 -6.19
N SER A 40 12.26 -5.95 -6.91
CA SER A 40 13.19 -4.96 -6.37
C SER A 40 12.60 -3.56 -6.51
N LEU A 41 12.54 -2.81 -5.41
CA LEU A 41 11.90 -1.50 -5.35
C LEU A 41 12.50 -0.67 -4.22
N ALA A 42 12.98 0.53 -4.54
CA ALA A 42 13.42 1.51 -3.57
C ALA A 42 12.34 2.56 -3.36
N ILE A 43 11.99 2.85 -2.11
CA ILE A 43 10.95 3.80 -1.71
C ILE A 43 11.61 4.93 -0.92
N PRO A 44 11.76 6.13 -1.51
CA PRO A 44 12.33 7.30 -0.86
C PRO A 44 11.45 7.80 0.29
N ARG A 45 12.07 8.53 1.22
CA ARG A 45 11.33 9.22 2.28
C ARG A 45 10.39 10.27 1.72
N ARG A 46 9.22 10.43 2.34
CA ARG A 46 8.23 11.48 2.03
C ARG A 46 7.66 11.40 0.62
N GLN A 47 7.75 10.26 -0.02
CA GLN A 47 7.13 9.98 -1.30
C GLN A 47 5.86 9.15 -1.12
N THR A 48 4.85 9.42 -1.94
CA THR A 48 3.68 8.54 -2.06
C THR A 48 3.84 7.66 -3.30
N ILE A 49 3.94 6.34 -3.08
CA ILE A 49 3.99 5.35 -4.16
C ILE A 49 2.65 4.64 -4.25
N ALA A 50 2.07 4.60 -5.45
CA ALA A 50 0.94 3.72 -5.74
C ALA A 50 1.44 2.40 -6.35
N ILE A 51 1.09 1.28 -5.74
CA ILE A 51 1.32 -0.05 -6.28
C ILE A 51 0.01 -0.54 -6.90
N ILE A 52 -0.02 -0.61 -8.22
CA ILE A 52 -1.20 -1.00 -8.99
C ILE A 52 -1.04 -2.39 -9.60
N GLY A 53 -2.14 -2.95 -10.09
CA GLY A 53 -2.16 -4.25 -10.77
C GLY A 53 -3.45 -5.02 -10.52
N GLU A 54 -3.65 -6.10 -11.28
CA GLU A 54 -4.83 -6.94 -11.17
C GLU A 54 -4.97 -7.59 -9.78
N SER A 55 -6.19 -8.04 -9.45
CA SER A 55 -6.41 -8.81 -8.24
C SER A 55 -5.58 -10.10 -8.25
N GLY A 56 -4.99 -10.43 -7.10
CA GLY A 56 -4.16 -11.65 -6.98
C GLY A 56 -2.70 -11.50 -7.43
N CYS A 57 -2.24 -10.36 -7.98
CA CYS A 57 -0.83 -10.19 -8.39
C CYS A 57 0.17 -9.97 -7.22
N GLY A 58 -0.28 -10.07 -5.96
CA GLY A 58 0.61 -10.04 -4.79
C GLY A 58 0.73 -8.70 -4.06
N LYS A 59 -0.04 -7.65 -4.41
CA LYS A 59 0.05 -6.30 -3.80
C LYS A 59 -0.06 -6.30 -2.27
N THR A 60 -1.12 -6.89 -1.72
CA THR A 60 -1.30 -7.01 -0.26
C THR A 60 -0.22 -7.88 0.39
N VAL A 61 0.27 -8.91 -0.31
CA VAL A 61 1.37 -9.74 0.16
C VAL A 61 2.64 -8.91 0.27
N LEU A 62 2.91 -8.06 -0.72
CA LEU A 62 4.04 -7.13 -0.70
C LEU A 62 3.98 -6.19 0.51
N LEU A 63 2.82 -5.56 0.80
CA LEU A 63 2.65 -4.71 1.99
C LEU A 63 2.96 -5.46 3.29
N LYS A 64 2.55 -6.73 3.40
CA LYS A 64 2.82 -7.55 4.60
C LYS A 64 4.30 -7.85 4.80
N HIS A 65 5.09 -7.95 3.73
CA HIS A 65 6.55 -8.09 3.82
C HIS A 65 7.20 -6.77 4.23
N ILE A 66 6.76 -5.65 3.68
CA ILE A 66 7.28 -4.32 4.04
C ILE A 66 7.15 -4.03 5.55
N ILE A 67 6.07 -4.46 6.19
CA ILE A 67 5.87 -4.26 7.65
C ILE A 67 6.41 -5.44 8.50
N GLY A 68 7.06 -6.43 7.90
CA GLY A 68 7.59 -7.58 8.62
C GLY A 68 6.53 -8.50 9.22
N LEU A 69 5.30 -8.54 8.66
CA LEU A 69 4.27 -9.53 9.04
C LEU A 69 4.48 -10.88 8.36
N LEU A 70 5.17 -10.89 7.24
CA LEU A 70 5.59 -12.08 6.51
C LEU A 70 7.06 -11.93 6.14
N PHE A 71 7.77 -13.05 6.05
CA PHE A 71 9.16 -13.11 5.60
C PHE A 71 9.24 -13.77 4.23
N PRO A 72 10.12 -13.29 3.33
CA PRO A 72 10.22 -13.80 1.97
C PRO A 72 10.84 -15.20 1.93
N SER A 73 10.64 -15.90 0.80
CA SER A 73 11.31 -17.17 0.51
C SER A 73 12.77 -16.96 0.12
N SER A 74 13.08 -15.83 -0.54
CA SER A 74 14.43 -15.33 -0.82
C SER A 74 14.38 -13.82 -1.10
N GLY A 75 15.55 -13.19 -1.11
CA GLY A 75 15.64 -11.74 -1.07
C GLY A 75 15.36 -11.22 0.33
N HIS A 76 15.27 -9.92 0.51
CA HIS A 76 14.99 -9.29 1.80
C HIS A 76 14.34 -7.93 1.64
N VAL A 77 13.83 -7.39 2.74
CA VAL A 77 13.32 -6.02 2.85
C VAL A 77 14.19 -5.27 3.83
N GLU A 78 14.66 -4.10 3.44
CA GLU A 78 15.37 -3.17 4.32
C GLU A 78 14.46 -2.01 4.72
N PHE A 79 14.58 -1.60 5.97
CA PHE A 79 13.99 -0.40 6.48
C PHE A 79 15.08 0.47 7.11
N ASP A 80 15.29 1.67 6.58
CA ASP A 80 16.32 2.59 7.05
C ASP A 80 17.73 1.97 7.01
N GLY A 81 18.03 1.21 5.92
CA GLY A 81 19.28 0.49 5.71
C GLY A 81 19.48 -0.77 6.57
N GLN A 82 18.44 -1.19 7.32
CA GLN A 82 18.51 -2.38 8.18
C GLN A 82 17.58 -3.48 7.65
N PRO A 83 18.08 -4.70 7.35
CA PRO A 83 17.25 -5.82 6.94
C PRO A 83 16.24 -6.21 8.04
N ILE A 84 14.95 -6.28 7.66
CA ILE A 84 13.86 -6.56 8.60
C ILE A 84 13.92 -8.00 9.15
N ASP A 85 14.38 -8.94 8.34
CA ASP A 85 14.53 -10.35 8.71
C ASP A 85 15.64 -10.62 9.71
N SER A 86 16.57 -9.67 9.90
CA SER A 86 17.61 -9.72 10.94
C SER A 86 17.15 -9.30 12.32
N LEU A 87 15.94 -8.72 12.43
CA LEU A 87 15.39 -8.15 13.66
C LEU A 87 14.79 -9.22 14.58
N ASN A 88 15.03 -9.10 15.87
CA ASN A 88 14.31 -9.90 16.86
C ASN A 88 12.89 -9.36 17.11
N GLU A 89 12.04 -10.13 17.83
CA GLU A 89 10.63 -9.77 18.06
C GLU A 89 10.42 -8.40 18.73
N LYS A 90 11.32 -7.98 19.61
CA LYS A 90 11.25 -6.67 20.27
C LYS A 90 11.56 -5.54 19.29
N GLU A 91 12.57 -5.74 18.46
CA GLU A 91 12.95 -4.80 17.40
C GLU A 91 11.88 -4.71 16.32
N LEU A 92 11.31 -5.86 15.90
CA LEU A 92 10.17 -5.90 14.96
C LEU A 92 8.95 -5.17 15.53
N THR A 93 8.66 -5.31 16.81
CA THR A 93 7.56 -4.58 17.47
C THR A 93 7.81 -3.08 17.45
N ALA A 94 9.04 -2.64 17.74
CA ALA A 94 9.43 -1.24 17.66
C ALA A 94 9.35 -0.71 16.22
N LEU A 95 9.82 -1.49 15.24
CA LEU A 95 9.71 -1.18 13.82
C LEU A 95 8.25 -1.01 13.39
N ARG A 96 7.37 -1.97 13.74
CA ARG A 96 5.94 -1.92 13.41
C ARG A 96 5.25 -0.70 14.00
N GLY A 97 5.73 -0.17 15.13
CA GLY A 97 5.25 1.09 15.71
C GLY A 97 5.54 2.33 14.85
N ARG A 98 6.49 2.26 13.90
CA ARG A 98 6.81 3.32 12.94
C ARG A 98 5.86 3.30 11.72
N PHE A 99 5.01 2.27 11.59
CA PHE A 99 4.04 2.10 10.51
C PHE A 99 2.61 2.35 10.99
N GLY A 100 1.81 3.02 10.17
CA GLY A 100 0.35 3.00 10.26
C GLY A 100 -0.23 2.18 9.10
N PHE A 101 -1.27 1.40 9.36
CA PHE A 101 -1.89 0.55 8.33
C PHE A 101 -3.39 0.81 8.25
N LEU A 102 -3.85 1.23 7.06
CA LEU A 102 -5.27 1.25 6.71
C LEU A 102 -5.61 0.03 5.84
N PHE A 103 -6.26 -0.95 6.44
CA PHE A 103 -6.71 -2.17 5.78
C PHE A 103 -7.91 -1.93 4.85
N GLN A 104 -8.09 -2.80 3.87
CA GLN A 104 -9.17 -2.75 2.89
C GLN A 104 -10.57 -2.57 3.52
N ASN A 105 -10.88 -3.26 4.60
CA ASN A 105 -12.16 -3.15 5.32
C ASN A 105 -12.03 -2.33 6.62
N ALA A 106 -11.02 -1.44 6.72
CA ALA A 106 -10.64 -0.69 7.90
C ALA A 106 -10.25 -1.55 9.12
N ALA A 107 -10.57 -2.83 9.16
CA ALA A 107 -10.26 -3.80 10.22
C ALA A 107 -10.50 -3.26 11.64
N LEU A 108 -11.63 -2.59 11.86
CA LEU A 108 -12.02 -2.10 13.18
C LEU A 108 -12.48 -3.27 14.05
N PHE A 109 -12.20 -3.18 15.34
CA PHE A 109 -12.71 -4.11 16.33
C PHE A 109 -14.21 -3.83 16.57
N ASP A 110 -15.08 -4.75 16.17
CA ASP A 110 -16.54 -4.56 16.22
C ASP A 110 -17.08 -4.41 17.65
N SER A 111 -16.41 -5.03 18.62
CA SER A 111 -16.77 -4.92 20.05
C SER A 111 -16.37 -3.58 20.70
N MET A 112 -15.52 -2.81 20.06
CA MET A 112 -14.98 -1.56 20.57
C MET A 112 -15.73 -0.34 20.01
N THR A 113 -15.76 0.75 20.78
CA THR A 113 -16.22 2.05 20.28
C THR A 113 -15.22 2.66 19.29
N VAL A 114 -15.61 3.72 18.59
CA VAL A 114 -14.72 4.53 17.76
C VAL A 114 -13.53 5.04 18.58
N ALA A 115 -13.80 5.58 19.75
CA ALA A 115 -12.76 6.07 20.65
C ALA A 115 -11.77 4.97 21.04
N ASP A 116 -12.26 3.78 21.37
CA ASP A 116 -11.42 2.65 21.76
C ASP A 116 -10.60 2.11 20.58
N ASN A 117 -11.21 2.03 19.38
CA ASN A 117 -10.50 1.63 18.17
C ASN A 117 -9.31 2.56 17.87
N ILE A 118 -9.52 3.89 17.96
CA ILE A 118 -8.44 4.85 17.72
C ILE A 118 -7.40 4.81 18.85
N ALA A 119 -7.85 4.67 20.12
CA ALA A 119 -6.98 4.62 21.29
C ALA A 119 -6.17 3.33 21.41
N PHE A 120 -6.58 2.25 20.74
CA PHE A 120 -6.03 0.91 20.92
C PHE A 120 -4.49 0.86 20.82
N PRO A 121 -3.83 1.40 19.77
CA PRO A 121 -2.37 1.36 19.67
C PRO A 121 -1.67 2.12 20.82
N LEU A 122 -2.23 3.24 21.26
CA LEU A 122 -1.66 4.02 22.38
C LEU A 122 -1.74 3.28 23.71
N ARG A 123 -2.85 2.55 23.94
CA ARG A 123 -3.04 1.74 25.16
C ARG A 123 -2.07 0.56 25.20
N GLU A 124 -1.89 -0.12 24.04
CA GLU A 124 -0.93 -1.22 23.93
C GLU A 124 0.51 -0.76 24.15
N ALA A 125 0.87 0.41 23.64
CA ALA A 125 2.19 1.01 23.86
C ALA A 125 2.47 1.40 25.31
N ARG A 126 1.43 1.60 26.13
CA ARG A 126 1.50 1.94 27.58
C ARG A 126 2.38 3.15 27.91
N THR A 127 2.51 4.08 26.99
CA THR A 127 3.40 5.25 27.12
C THR A 127 2.69 6.51 27.57
N MET A 128 1.35 6.54 27.57
CA MET A 128 0.55 7.73 27.83
C MET A 128 -0.50 7.52 28.93
N ARG A 129 -0.86 8.60 29.63
CA ARG A 129 -1.98 8.61 30.59
C ARG A 129 -3.31 8.70 29.86
N GLN A 130 -4.40 8.22 30.47
CA GLN A 130 -5.73 8.17 29.84
C GLN A 130 -6.23 9.54 29.36
N ALA A 131 -5.99 10.61 30.10
CA ALA A 131 -6.38 11.96 29.68
C ALA A 131 -5.68 12.44 28.41
N GLU A 132 -4.41 12.08 28.27
CA GLU A 132 -3.60 12.38 27.09
C GLU A 132 -4.07 11.56 25.87
N ILE A 133 -4.34 10.26 26.06
CA ILE A 133 -4.92 9.39 25.04
C ILE A 133 -6.23 10.01 24.53
N SER A 134 -7.13 10.44 25.42
CA SER A 134 -8.42 11.03 25.03
C SER A 134 -8.24 12.31 24.19
N ARG A 135 -7.26 13.15 24.51
CA ARG A 135 -6.91 14.35 23.73
C ARG A 135 -6.42 13.96 22.32
N VAL A 136 -5.45 13.05 22.23
CA VAL A 136 -4.89 12.60 20.95
C VAL A 136 -5.98 11.96 20.08
N VAL A 137 -6.83 11.11 20.64
CA VAL A 137 -7.97 10.50 19.93
C VAL A 137 -8.89 11.57 19.32
N GLY A 138 -9.23 12.61 20.10
CA GLY A 138 -10.05 13.72 19.61
C GLY A 138 -9.39 14.49 18.47
N GLU A 139 -8.09 14.75 18.55
CA GLU A 139 -7.30 15.41 17.49
C GLU A 139 -7.27 14.59 16.21
N ARG A 140 -6.99 13.28 16.30
CA ARG A 140 -6.98 12.39 15.13
C ARG A 140 -8.36 12.24 14.51
N LEU A 141 -9.42 12.16 15.32
CA LEU A 141 -10.79 12.12 14.82
C LEU A 141 -11.12 13.39 14.01
N LYS A 142 -10.75 14.57 14.52
CA LYS A 142 -10.92 15.84 13.83
C LYS A 142 -10.10 15.91 12.54
N GLN A 143 -8.87 15.40 12.54
CA GLN A 143 -7.98 15.37 11.37
C GLN A 143 -8.60 14.60 10.20
N VAL A 144 -9.35 13.51 10.47
CA VAL A 144 -10.06 12.75 9.43
C VAL A 144 -11.48 13.26 9.16
N GLY A 145 -11.84 14.45 9.67
CA GLY A 145 -13.11 15.10 9.37
C GLY A 145 -14.33 14.42 9.99
N LEU A 146 -14.18 13.77 11.15
CA LEU A 146 -15.29 13.17 11.88
C LEU A 146 -15.64 13.99 13.14
N PRO A 147 -16.95 14.19 13.44
CA PRO A 147 -17.39 14.91 14.63
C PRO A 147 -17.22 14.06 15.90
N SER A 148 -17.04 14.71 17.04
CA SER A 148 -16.89 14.02 18.34
C SER A 148 -18.08 13.16 18.74
N THR A 149 -19.27 13.44 18.20
CA THR A 149 -20.51 12.67 18.43
C THR A 149 -20.42 11.20 18.00
N VAL A 150 -19.42 10.83 17.19
CA VAL A 150 -19.21 9.43 16.77
C VAL A 150 -18.34 8.63 17.74
N LEU A 151 -17.65 9.26 18.70
CA LEU A 151 -16.68 8.59 19.59
C LEU A 151 -17.26 7.39 20.34
N GLY A 152 -18.52 7.50 20.79
CA GLY A 152 -19.23 6.42 21.50
C GLY A 152 -19.88 5.37 20.58
N LYS A 153 -19.87 5.57 19.27
CA LYS A 153 -20.47 4.62 18.32
C LYS A 153 -19.58 3.39 18.13
N ARG A 154 -20.20 2.27 17.70
CA ARG A 154 -19.51 1.06 17.26
C ARG A 154 -19.42 1.01 15.74
N PRO A 155 -18.49 0.22 15.15
CA PRO A 155 -18.32 0.11 13.70
C PRO A 155 -19.60 -0.19 12.92
N ALA A 156 -20.50 -1.01 13.45
CA ALA A 156 -21.79 -1.35 12.84
C ALA A 156 -22.73 -0.13 12.67
N GLN A 157 -22.52 0.96 13.43
CA GLN A 157 -23.32 2.19 13.38
C GLN A 157 -22.72 3.25 12.41
N LEU A 158 -21.67 2.90 11.66
CA LEU A 158 -20.93 3.80 10.78
C LEU A 158 -21.15 3.42 9.31
N SER A 159 -21.18 4.41 8.42
CA SER A 159 -21.08 4.16 6.98
C SER A 159 -19.71 3.61 6.60
N GLY A 160 -19.57 3.03 5.39
CA GLY A 160 -18.29 2.53 4.88
C GLY A 160 -17.17 3.58 4.91
N GLY A 161 -17.47 4.78 4.42
CA GLY A 161 -16.52 5.89 4.43
C GLY A 161 -16.18 6.39 5.84
N MET A 162 -17.12 6.35 6.79
CA MET A 162 -16.82 6.65 8.18
C MET A 162 -15.91 5.60 8.81
N ARG A 163 -16.14 4.31 8.55
CA ARG A 163 -15.24 3.23 9.02
C ARG A 163 -13.83 3.40 8.49
N LYS A 164 -13.66 3.72 7.20
CA LYS A 164 -12.34 4.00 6.60
C LYS A 164 -11.65 5.18 7.30
N ARG A 165 -12.37 6.27 7.56
CA ARG A 165 -11.82 7.45 8.26
C ARG A 165 -11.42 7.13 9.71
N VAL A 166 -12.19 6.33 10.44
CA VAL A 166 -11.80 5.84 11.77
C VAL A 166 -10.55 4.95 11.69
N GLY A 167 -10.48 4.05 10.69
CA GLY A 167 -9.29 3.24 10.43
C GLY A 167 -8.05 4.09 10.15
N LEU A 168 -8.20 5.17 9.37
CA LEU A 168 -7.13 6.14 9.12
C LEU A 168 -6.72 6.88 10.40
N ALA A 169 -7.67 7.34 11.20
CA ALA A 169 -7.37 7.98 12.49
C ALA A 169 -6.58 7.05 13.42
N ARG A 170 -6.95 5.73 13.45
CA ARG A 170 -6.20 4.71 14.19
C ARG A 170 -4.79 4.51 13.64
N ALA A 171 -4.62 4.47 12.31
CA ALA A 171 -3.32 4.35 11.68
C ALA A 171 -2.40 5.54 11.99
N LEU A 172 -2.97 6.74 12.15
CA LEU A 172 -2.26 7.99 12.44
C LEU A 172 -1.94 8.22 13.92
N VAL A 173 -2.57 7.47 14.83
CA VAL A 173 -2.55 7.82 16.26
C VAL A 173 -1.17 7.76 16.90
N MET A 174 -0.29 6.89 16.38
CA MET A 174 1.10 6.74 16.82
C MET A 174 2.08 7.70 16.11
N SER A 175 1.60 8.61 15.26
CA SER A 175 2.43 9.49 14.42
C SER A 175 3.47 8.72 13.61
N PRO A 176 3.04 7.79 12.74
CA PRO A 176 3.94 6.90 12.01
C PRO A 176 4.81 7.65 11.00
N GLU A 177 5.96 7.06 10.63
CA GLU A 177 6.81 7.52 9.54
C GLU A 177 6.33 7.03 8.18
N VAL A 178 5.68 5.86 8.17
CA VAL A 178 5.16 5.21 6.97
C VAL A 178 3.68 4.90 7.13
N LEU A 179 2.90 5.20 6.11
CA LEU A 179 1.49 4.81 6.01
C LEU A 179 1.29 3.83 4.86
N LEU A 180 0.73 2.68 5.20
CA LEU A 180 0.33 1.65 4.25
C LEU A 180 -1.19 1.70 4.07
N TYR A 181 -1.62 1.78 2.81
CA TYR A 181 -3.04 1.80 2.45
C TYR A 181 -3.32 0.61 1.53
N ASP A 182 -4.13 -0.31 2.01
CA ASP A 182 -4.58 -1.47 1.22
C ASP A 182 -6.00 -1.21 0.72
N GLU A 183 -6.13 -0.90 -0.56
CA GLU A 183 -7.40 -0.63 -1.24
C GLU A 183 -8.27 0.41 -0.50
N PRO A 184 -7.78 1.64 -0.28
CA PRO A 184 -8.42 2.61 0.62
C PRO A 184 -9.80 3.05 0.16
N THR A 185 -10.08 3.06 -1.15
CA THR A 185 -11.33 3.55 -1.77
C THR A 185 -12.29 2.44 -2.18
N THR A 186 -11.87 1.17 -2.11
CA THR A 186 -12.70 0.03 -2.52
C THR A 186 -13.99 -0.06 -1.73
N GLY A 187 -15.12 -0.23 -2.44
CA GLY A 187 -16.45 -0.34 -1.86
C GLY A 187 -17.09 0.99 -1.43
N LEU A 188 -16.51 2.11 -1.84
CA LEU A 188 -17.05 3.45 -1.61
C LEU A 188 -17.59 4.05 -2.91
N ASP A 189 -18.56 4.97 -2.78
CA ASP A 189 -19.01 5.78 -3.89
C ASP A 189 -17.90 6.78 -4.33
N PRO A 190 -17.98 7.34 -5.56
CA PRO A 190 -16.93 8.22 -6.09
C PRO A 190 -16.66 9.47 -5.23
N ILE A 191 -17.69 10.05 -4.61
CA ILE A 191 -17.53 11.27 -3.80
C ILE A 191 -16.78 10.92 -2.50
N VAL A 192 -17.18 9.84 -1.82
CA VAL A 192 -16.52 9.40 -0.59
C VAL A 192 -15.11 8.89 -0.88
N SER A 193 -14.87 8.25 -2.03
CA SER A 193 -13.53 7.87 -2.50
C SER A 193 -12.63 9.10 -2.65
N ASP A 194 -13.15 10.16 -3.22
CA ASP A 194 -12.43 11.42 -3.37
C ASP A 194 -12.08 12.05 -2.01
N VAL A 195 -13.00 12.01 -1.04
CA VAL A 195 -12.72 12.46 0.34
C VAL A 195 -11.57 11.65 0.97
N ILE A 196 -11.50 10.33 0.75
CA ILE A 196 -10.39 9.51 1.26
C ILE A 196 -9.08 9.91 0.58
N ASN A 197 -9.08 10.12 -0.73
CA ASN A 197 -7.90 10.56 -1.47
C ASN A 197 -7.39 11.92 -0.97
N GLU A 198 -8.28 12.88 -0.73
CA GLU A 198 -7.93 14.17 -0.11
C GLU A 198 -7.30 13.98 1.28
N LEU A 199 -7.82 13.06 2.09
CA LEU A 199 -7.26 12.78 3.42
C LEU A 199 -5.87 12.16 3.31
N ILE A 200 -5.61 11.28 2.33
CA ILE A 200 -4.28 10.72 2.07
C ILE A 200 -3.29 11.85 1.73
N MET A 201 -3.66 12.74 0.80
CA MET A 201 -2.82 13.87 0.40
C MET A 201 -2.54 14.82 1.56
N ARG A 202 -3.58 15.25 2.30
CA ARG A 202 -3.43 16.12 3.47
C ARG A 202 -2.56 15.49 4.56
N THR A 203 -2.69 14.18 4.76
CA THR A 203 -1.88 13.45 5.75
C THR A 203 -0.41 13.48 5.37
N ARG A 204 -0.09 13.24 4.08
CA ARG A 204 1.27 13.37 3.56
C ARG A 204 1.84 14.77 3.81
N ASP A 205 1.10 15.79 3.42
CA ASP A 205 1.56 17.18 3.46
C ASP A 205 1.74 17.70 4.90
N GLN A 206 0.85 17.29 5.82
CA GLN A 206 0.89 17.74 7.22
C GLN A 206 1.91 17.00 8.08
N ASN A 207 2.17 15.72 7.81
CA ASN A 207 2.98 14.87 8.69
C ASN A 207 4.32 14.46 8.04
N ALA A 208 4.58 14.86 6.79
CA ALA A 208 5.78 14.48 6.03
C ALA A 208 6.05 12.95 6.02
N VAL A 209 4.98 12.15 5.95
CA VAL A 209 5.04 10.68 5.96
C VAL A 209 5.36 10.12 4.58
N THR A 210 6.00 8.95 4.55
CA THR A 210 6.11 8.12 3.36
C THR A 210 4.83 7.30 3.23
N SER A 211 4.24 7.24 2.04
CA SER A 211 2.97 6.53 1.82
C SER A 211 3.08 5.48 0.73
N ILE A 212 2.52 4.29 1.00
CA ILE A 212 2.42 3.21 0.02
C ILE A 212 0.94 2.87 -0.12
N VAL A 213 0.38 3.12 -1.31
CA VAL A 213 -1.03 2.92 -1.61
C VAL A 213 -1.17 1.76 -2.59
N VAL A 214 -1.72 0.65 -2.12
CA VAL A 214 -2.10 -0.47 -3.00
C VAL A 214 -3.51 -0.21 -3.50
N THR A 215 -3.70 -0.20 -4.81
CA THR A 215 -5.01 0.00 -5.41
C THR A 215 -5.11 -0.57 -6.82
N HIS A 216 -6.33 -0.90 -7.25
CA HIS A 216 -6.67 -1.14 -8.64
C HIS A 216 -7.42 0.05 -9.27
N ASP A 217 -7.71 1.09 -8.47
CA ASP A 217 -8.39 2.30 -8.94
C ASP A 217 -7.38 3.32 -9.46
N MET A 218 -7.38 3.53 -10.77
CA MET A 218 -6.48 4.46 -11.44
C MET A 218 -6.72 5.92 -11.05
N LYS A 219 -7.96 6.31 -10.69
CA LYS A 219 -8.25 7.67 -10.22
C LYS A 219 -7.55 7.95 -8.89
N THR A 220 -7.61 6.99 -7.97
CA THR A 220 -6.87 7.06 -6.71
C THR A 220 -5.37 7.14 -6.97
N ALA A 221 -4.80 6.21 -7.78
CA ALA A 221 -3.37 6.20 -8.08
C ALA A 221 -2.89 7.55 -8.68
N GLN A 222 -3.62 8.09 -9.66
CA GLN A 222 -3.30 9.37 -10.29
C GLN A 222 -3.36 10.56 -9.33
N LYS A 223 -4.34 10.54 -8.41
CA LYS A 223 -4.57 11.68 -7.52
C LYS A 223 -3.57 11.76 -6.38
N VAL A 224 -3.18 10.61 -5.80
CA VAL A 224 -2.42 10.59 -4.55
C VAL A 224 -0.93 10.31 -4.72
N ALA A 225 -0.52 9.68 -5.83
CA ALA A 225 0.84 9.18 -5.97
C ALA A 225 1.79 10.16 -6.66
N ASP A 226 3.04 10.18 -6.19
CA ASP A 226 4.17 10.81 -6.87
C ASP A 226 4.83 9.82 -7.85
N ARG A 227 4.66 8.51 -7.62
CA ARG A 227 5.22 7.42 -8.42
C ARG A 227 4.25 6.24 -8.45
N VAL A 228 4.13 5.61 -9.59
CA VAL A 228 3.27 4.45 -9.83
C VAL A 228 4.13 3.25 -10.20
N VAL A 229 3.92 2.14 -9.53
CA VAL A 229 4.57 0.85 -9.80
C VAL A 229 3.49 -0.17 -10.15
N MET A 230 3.61 -0.85 -11.28
CA MET A 230 2.63 -1.87 -11.67
C MET A 230 3.21 -3.28 -11.53
N LEU A 231 2.54 -4.08 -10.68
CA LEU A 231 2.77 -5.52 -10.59
C LEU A 231 1.86 -6.27 -11.55
N TYR A 232 2.42 -7.26 -12.22
CA TYR A 232 1.68 -8.12 -13.15
C TYR A 232 1.55 -9.55 -12.61
N PRO A 233 0.45 -10.28 -12.89
CA PRO A 233 0.24 -11.64 -12.41
C PRO A 233 1.34 -12.58 -12.93
N LEU A 234 1.97 -13.36 -12.03
CA LEU A 234 3.05 -14.28 -12.40
C LEU A 234 2.63 -15.38 -13.38
N THR A 235 1.37 -15.80 -13.32
CA THR A 235 0.79 -16.82 -14.21
C THR A 235 0.81 -16.39 -15.68
N ARG A 236 0.92 -15.09 -15.95
CA ARG A 236 0.90 -14.50 -17.30
C ARG A 236 2.27 -13.96 -17.73
N LEU A 237 3.29 -14.14 -16.90
CA LEU A 237 4.66 -13.72 -17.18
C LEU A 237 5.52 -14.89 -17.62
N LYS A 238 6.38 -14.66 -18.59
CA LYS A 238 7.44 -15.62 -18.94
C LYS A 238 8.42 -15.79 -17.77
N PRO A 239 9.13 -16.89 -17.67
CA PRO A 239 10.03 -17.18 -16.54
C PRO A 239 11.05 -16.10 -16.24
N ASN A 240 11.53 -15.36 -17.25
CA ASN A 240 12.58 -14.35 -17.13
C ASN A 240 12.06 -12.90 -17.18
N GLU A 241 10.75 -12.69 -17.20
CA GLU A 241 10.17 -11.34 -17.17
C GLU A 241 10.07 -10.82 -15.75
N SER A 242 10.32 -9.51 -15.58
CA SER A 242 10.11 -8.81 -14.30
C SER A 242 8.62 -8.78 -13.96
N GLN A 243 8.29 -8.99 -12.68
CA GLN A 243 6.93 -8.83 -12.20
C GLN A 243 6.53 -7.35 -12.10
N VAL A 244 7.49 -6.45 -11.91
CA VAL A 244 7.30 -5.01 -12.06
C VAL A 244 7.39 -4.70 -13.55
N ILE A 245 6.25 -4.47 -14.20
CA ILE A 245 6.18 -4.16 -15.64
C ILE A 245 6.14 -2.67 -15.94
N PHE A 246 5.92 -1.84 -14.92
CA PHE A 246 5.97 -0.38 -15.02
C PHE A 246 6.45 0.23 -13.71
N ASP A 247 7.24 1.29 -13.83
CA ASP A 247 7.75 2.11 -12.73
C ASP A 247 8.02 3.52 -13.27
N GLY A 248 7.21 4.50 -12.86
CA GLY A 248 7.28 5.87 -13.36
C GLY A 248 6.26 6.79 -12.73
N THR A 249 6.05 7.97 -13.32
CA THR A 249 5.06 8.94 -12.82
C THR A 249 3.63 8.56 -13.18
N PRO A 250 2.61 9.16 -12.51
CA PRO A 250 1.21 9.00 -12.90
C PRO A 250 0.91 9.39 -14.36
N GLU A 251 1.61 10.39 -14.90
CA GLU A 251 1.46 10.82 -16.29
C GLU A 251 2.06 9.80 -17.25
N GLU A 252 3.24 9.25 -16.92
CA GLU A 252 3.92 8.26 -17.75
C GLU A 252 3.14 6.95 -17.83
N VAL A 253 2.48 6.50 -16.74
CA VAL A 253 1.66 5.28 -16.79
C VAL A 253 0.48 5.42 -17.73
N MET A 254 -0.14 6.59 -17.80
CA MET A 254 -1.25 6.90 -18.73
C MET A 254 -0.81 6.90 -20.20
N ALA A 255 0.44 7.30 -20.46
CA ALA A 255 1.03 7.36 -21.80
C ALA A 255 1.79 6.07 -22.18
N CYS A 256 1.83 5.07 -21.30
CA CYS A 256 2.60 3.85 -21.51
C CYS A 256 2.13 3.06 -22.74
N LYS A 257 3.10 2.63 -23.58
CA LYS A 257 2.84 1.88 -24.81
C LYS A 257 2.79 0.35 -24.61
N ASP A 258 3.20 -0.15 -23.44
CA ASP A 258 3.04 -1.58 -23.12
C ASP A 258 1.53 -1.90 -23.06
N LYS A 259 1.11 -2.85 -23.88
CA LYS A 259 -0.32 -3.23 -23.98
C LYS A 259 -0.90 -3.65 -22.64
N ARG A 260 -0.15 -4.35 -21.80
CA ARG A 260 -0.59 -4.84 -20.49
C ARG A 260 -0.89 -3.67 -19.54
N VAL A 261 -0.01 -2.66 -19.56
CA VAL A 261 -0.17 -1.43 -18.76
C VAL A 261 -1.35 -0.61 -19.30
N SER A 262 -1.40 -0.36 -20.61
CA SER A 262 -2.45 0.46 -21.22
C SER A 262 -3.84 -0.14 -21.07
N GLN A 263 -3.97 -1.47 -21.20
CA GLN A 263 -5.24 -2.18 -20.98
C GLN A 263 -5.70 -2.05 -19.53
N PHE A 264 -4.81 -2.25 -18.57
CA PHE A 264 -5.15 -2.09 -17.16
C PHE A 264 -5.59 -0.66 -16.83
N VAL A 265 -4.85 0.33 -17.30
CA VAL A 265 -5.11 1.76 -17.06
C VAL A 265 -6.45 2.19 -17.65
N ARG A 266 -6.84 1.66 -18.83
CA ARG A 266 -8.11 1.97 -19.51
C ARG A 266 -9.27 1.11 -19.03
N GLY A 267 -9.02 0.07 -18.24
CA GLY A 267 -10.04 -0.90 -17.83
C GLY A 267 -10.52 -1.77 -19.00
N GLU A 268 -9.66 -2.03 -19.96
CA GLU A 268 -9.97 -2.84 -21.14
C GLU A 268 -9.70 -4.32 -20.86
N ALA A 269 -10.66 -5.19 -21.13
CA ALA A 269 -10.50 -6.63 -20.91
C ALA A 269 -9.38 -7.24 -21.78
N GLY A 270 -9.14 -6.67 -22.98
CA GLY A 270 -8.10 -7.15 -23.88
C GLY A 270 -8.21 -8.65 -24.18
N GLU A 271 -7.09 -9.36 -24.06
CA GLU A 271 -7.00 -10.81 -24.27
C GLU A 271 -7.52 -11.62 -23.05
N ARG A 272 -7.84 -10.95 -21.92
CA ARG A 272 -8.29 -11.59 -20.67
C ARG A 272 -9.53 -12.46 -20.84
N LEU A 273 -10.44 -12.06 -21.70
CA LEU A 273 -11.64 -12.84 -21.97
C LEU A 273 -11.32 -14.20 -22.60
N LEU A 274 -10.35 -14.23 -23.53
CA LEU A 274 -9.89 -15.46 -24.18
C LEU A 274 -9.16 -16.36 -23.19
N GLU A 275 -8.26 -15.79 -22.38
CA GLU A 275 -7.55 -16.52 -21.32
C GLU A 275 -8.51 -17.20 -20.34
N MET A 276 -9.55 -16.49 -19.87
CA MET A 276 -10.57 -17.06 -18.98
C MET A 276 -11.37 -18.19 -19.63
N GLN A 277 -11.58 -18.14 -20.94
CA GLN A 277 -12.25 -19.22 -21.66
C GLN A 277 -11.36 -20.46 -21.77
N GLU A 278 -10.06 -20.27 -22.03
CA GLU A 278 -9.08 -21.37 -22.09
C GLU A 278 -8.88 -22.03 -20.71
N GLU A 279 -8.79 -21.22 -19.64
CA GLU A 279 -8.72 -21.73 -18.26
C GLU A 279 -9.97 -22.56 -17.88
N ALA A 280 -11.16 -22.16 -18.32
CA ALA A 280 -12.42 -22.88 -18.06
C ALA A 280 -12.54 -24.19 -18.84
N ILE A 281 -11.83 -24.32 -19.99
CA ILE A 281 -11.83 -25.55 -20.79
C ILE A 281 -10.78 -26.54 -20.24
N SER A 282 -9.75 -26.05 -19.54
CA SER A 282 -8.61 -26.85 -19.05
C SER A 282 -8.81 -27.36 -17.60
N SER A 283 -9.88 -26.95 -16.92
CA SER A 283 -10.26 -27.35 -15.56
C SER A 283 -11.43 -28.35 -15.58
#